data_af4d89bc5b10b2de85b8e1773823af97
#
_entry.id   af4d89bc5b10b2de85b8e1773823af97
#
_cell.length_a   1.000
_cell.length_b   1.000
_cell.length_c   1.000
_cell.angle_alpha   90.00
_cell.angle_beta   90.00
_cell.angle_gamma   90.00
#
_symmetry.space_group_name_H-M   'P 1'
#
loop_
_entity.id
_entity.type
_entity.pdbx_description
1 polymer ?
#
loop_
_entity_poly.entity_id
_entity_poly.type
_entity_poly.pdbx_seq_one_letter_code
_entity_poly.pdbx_strand_id
1 'polypeptide(L)' 'MVECPICDSQEIEEIDMRECYVDFASKISRCDIWFRCRKCDCNFNADITLKCEITHTDYYNVEGGNA' A
#
# COMPACT_ATOMS: atom_id res chain seq x y z
N MET A 1 5.11 -7.60 -8.02
CA MET A 1 4.85 -6.53 -8.97
C MET A 1 3.47 -6.71 -9.58
N VAL A 2 2.79 -5.62 -9.85
CA VAL A 2 1.43 -5.67 -10.39
C VAL A 2 1.48 -5.74 -11.91
N GLU A 3 0.64 -6.61 -12.47
CA GLU A 3 0.54 -6.76 -13.92
C GLU A 3 -0.92 -6.67 -14.31
N CYS A 4 -1.16 -6.24 -15.54
CA CYS A 4 -2.51 -6.16 -16.06
C CYS A 4 -3.13 -7.56 -16.17
N PRO A 5 -4.34 -7.77 -15.64
CA PRO A 5 -4.99 -9.09 -15.72
C PRO A 5 -5.48 -9.46 -17.12
N ILE A 6 -5.48 -8.50 -18.03
CA ILE A 6 -5.97 -8.72 -19.38
C ILE A 6 -4.85 -9.02 -20.35
N CYS A 7 -3.78 -8.21 -20.33
CA CYS A 7 -2.70 -8.34 -21.32
C CYS A 7 -1.33 -8.63 -20.69
N ASP A 8 -1.27 -8.81 -19.38
CA ASP A 8 -0.06 -9.13 -18.65
C ASP A 8 1.04 -8.06 -18.75
N SER A 9 0.70 -6.87 -19.17
CA SER A 9 1.66 -5.78 -19.27
C SER A 9 2.06 -5.29 -17.88
N GLN A 10 3.28 -4.84 -17.76
CA GLN A 10 3.76 -4.19 -16.54
C GLN A 10 3.68 -2.67 -16.65
N GLU A 11 3.13 -2.16 -17.74
CA GLU A 11 2.96 -0.72 -17.92
C GLU A 11 1.69 -0.28 -17.21
N ILE A 12 1.78 -0.25 -15.90
CA ILE A 12 0.64 -0.01 -15.01
C ILE A 12 0.85 1.32 -14.30
N GLU A 13 -0.22 2.11 -14.16
CA GLU A 13 -0.16 3.32 -13.35
C GLU A 13 -1.22 3.26 -12.27
N GLU A 14 -0.90 3.82 -11.13
CA GLU A 14 -1.83 3.92 -10.02
C GLU A 14 -2.72 5.13 -10.25
N ILE A 15 -4.03 4.94 -10.19
CA ILE A 15 -4.96 6.05 -10.41
C ILE A 15 -5.72 6.45 -9.15
N ASP A 16 -5.90 5.53 -8.21
CA ASP A 16 -6.62 5.86 -6.98
C ASP A 16 -6.28 4.86 -5.90
N MET A 17 -6.02 5.35 -4.70
CA MET A 17 -5.82 4.51 -3.52
C MET A 17 -7.04 4.67 -2.63
N ARG A 18 -7.83 3.61 -2.50
CA ARG A 18 -9.10 3.69 -1.79
C ARG A 18 -8.93 3.50 -0.29
N GLU A 19 -8.28 2.43 0.11
CA GLU A 19 -8.09 2.12 1.51
C GLU A 19 -6.71 1.57 1.73
N CYS A 20 -6.10 1.97 2.85
CA CYS A 20 -4.80 1.44 3.22
C CYS A 20 -4.77 1.36 4.74
N TYR A 21 -4.40 0.21 5.26
CA TYR A 21 -4.29 0.04 6.70
C TYR A 21 -3.14 -0.89 7.04
N VAL A 22 -2.70 -0.81 8.29
CA VAL A 22 -1.57 -1.57 8.77
C VAL A 22 -2.03 -2.50 9.88
N ASP A 23 -1.65 -3.76 9.78
CA ASP A 23 -1.85 -4.73 10.86
C ASP A 23 -0.53 -4.80 11.63
N PHE A 24 -0.52 -4.20 12.81
CA PHE A 24 0.70 -4.13 13.61
C PHE A 24 1.11 -5.47 14.19
N ALA A 25 0.16 -6.36 14.38
CA ALA A 25 0.46 -7.68 14.94
C ALA A 25 1.27 -8.51 13.96
N SER A 26 0.92 -8.48 12.69
CA SER A 26 1.61 -9.24 11.65
C SER A 26 2.62 -8.42 10.89
N LYS A 27 2.68 -7.11 11.13
CA LYS A 27 3.58 -6.16 10.48
C LYS A 27 3.36 -6.14 8.97
N ILE A 28 2.11 -6.13 8.57
CA ILE A 28 1.72 -6.13 7.17
C ILE A 28 0.81 -4.94 6.90
N SER A 29 1.06 -4.28 5.80
CA SER A 29 0.21 -3.21 5.29
C SER A 29 -0.59 -3.73 4.11
N ARG A 30 -1.88 -3.41 4.08
CA ARG A 30 -2.76 -3.78 2.97
C ARG A 30 -3.36 -2.53 2.38
N CYS A 31 -3.29 -2.42 1.06
CA CYS A 31 -3.81 -1.28 0.35
C CYS A 31 -4.69 -1.75 -0.79
N ASP A 32 -5.85 -1.10 -0.92
CA ASP A 32 -6.78 -1.34 -2.02
C ASP A 32 -6.55 -0.23 -3.04
N ILE A 33 -6.00 -0.59 -4.19
CA ILE A 33 -5.53 0.39 -5.16
C ILE A 33 -6.14 0.11 -6.52
N TRP A 34 -6.59 1.17 -7.18
CA TRP A 34 -7.04 1.10 -8.56
C TRP A 34 -5.90 1.45 -9.49
N PHE A 35 -5.75 0.63 -10.51
CA PHE A 35 -4.70 0.79 -11.49
C PHE A 35 -5.28 0.89 -12.89
N ARG A 36 -4.49 1.44 -13.78
CA ARG A 36 -4.82 1.49 -15.19
C ARG A 36 -3.65 0.93 -15.99
N CYS A 37 -3.95 0.04 -16.93
CA CYS A 37 -2.95 -0.46 -17.85
C CYS A 37 -2.82 0.53 -19.00
N ARG A 38 -1.61 0.99 -19.24
CA ARG A 38 -1.36 1.95 -20.32
C ARG A 38 -1.38 1.29 -21.69
N LYS A 39 -1.23 -0.01 -21.72
CA LYS A 39 -1.15 -0.74 -22.97
C LYS A 39 -2.52 -1.08 -23.52
N CYS A 40 -3.42 -1.63 -22.71
CA CYS A 40 -4.75 -2.02 -23.16
C CYS A 40 -5.85 -1.11 -22.63
N ASP A 41 -5.50 -0.12 -21.83
CA ASP A 41 -6.42 0.87 -21.31
C ASP A 41 -7.48 0.30 -20.36
N CYS A 42 -7.14 -0.77 -19.69
CA CYS A 42 -8.02 -1.43 -18.76
C CYS A 42 -7.80 -0.89 -17.34
N ASN A 43 -8.89 -0.59 -16.63
CA ASN A 43 -8.82 -0.22 -15.23
C ASN A 43 -9.10 -1.45 -14.39
N PHE A 44 -8.33 -1.66 -13.34
CA PHE A 44 -8.56 -2.80 -12.46
C PHE A 44 -8.18 -2.44 -11.03
N ASN A 45 -8.73 -3.21 -10.11
CA ASN A 45 -8.50 -3.04 -8.68
C ASN A 45 -7.65 -4.19 -8.19
N ALA A 46 -6.72 -3.89 -7.30
CA ALA A 46 -5.87 -4.92 -6.71
C ALA A 46 -5.60 -4.62 -5.25
N ASP A 47 -5.55 -5.68 -4.45
CA ASP A 47 -5.13 -5.59 -3.05
C ASP A 47 -3.63 -5.85 -3.01
N ILE A 48 -2.91 -4.89 -2.43
CA ILE A 48 -1.47 -4.98 -2.31
C ILE A 48 -1.12 -5.23 -0.86
N THR A 49 -0.30 -6.24 -0.62
CA THR A 49 0.17 -6.56 0.73
C THR A 49 1.67 -6.36 0.79
N LEU A 50 2.11 -5.54 1.73
CA LEU A 50 3.51 -5.20 1.88
C LEU A 50 3.94 -5.44 3.32
N LYS A 51 5.20 -5.83 3.50
CA LYS A 51 5.76 -5.93 4.84
C LYS A 51 6.13 -4.55 5.34
N CYS A 52 5.83 -4.30 6.60
CA CYS A 52 6.15 -3.04 7.24
C CYS A 52 7.39 -3.20 8.08
N GLU A 53 8.26 -2.19 8.02
CA GLU A 53 9.45 -2.14 8.87
C GLU A 53 9.47 -0.82 9.60
N ILE A 54 9.89 -0.85 10.86
CA ILE A 54 10.07 0.38 11.61
C ILE A 54 11.47 0.89 11.31
N THR A 55 11.53 1.97 10.53
CA THR A 55 12.81 2.55 10.12
C THR A 55 13.22 3.71 11.02
N HIS A 56 12.26 4.24 11.77
CA HIS A 56 12.53 5.36 12.66
C HIS A 56 11.45 5.37 13.76
N THR A 57 11.87 5.64 14.99
CA THR A 57 10.94 5.74 16.10
C THR A 57 11.27 6.96 16.93
N ASP A 58 10.25 7.80 17.10
CA ASP A 58 10.33 8.93 18.02
C ASP A 58 9.77 8.48 19.35
N TYR A 59 10.47 8.84 20.40
CA TYR A 59 10.08 8.44 21.72
C TYR A 59 9.84 9.66 22.60
N TYR A 60 8.69 9.69 23.22
CA TYR A 60 8.33 10.77 24.13
C TYR A 60 8.04 10.19 25.50
N ASN A 61 8.63 10.81 26.50
CA ASN A 61 8.34 10.43 27.87
C ASN A 61 7.13 11.22 28.34
N VAL A 62 5.98 10.57 28.32
CA VAL A 62 4.73 11.25 28.70
C VAL A 62 4.37 11.05 30.15
N GLU A 63 5.16 10.30 30.87
CA GLU A 63 4.92 10.13 32.29
C GLU A 63 5.46 11.31 33.04
N GLY A 64 4.69 11.82 33.71
CA GLY A 64 5.14 12.97 34.34
C GLY A 64 5.44 13.94 33.28
N GLY A 65 5.17 13.58 32.85
CA GLY A 65 5.45 14.09 32.05
C GLY A 65 5.34 15.06 31.89
N ASN A 66 5.17 14.64 32.30
CA ASN A 66 5.22 14.99 32.06
C ASN A 66 5.54 15.47 31.85
N ALA A 67 5.39 15.42 31.95
CA ALA A 67 5.71 15.84 31.68
C ALA A 67 5.79 16.11 31.23
#